data_8798b7e458ae4628e2111da2f3aa0b02
#
_entry.id   8798b7e458ae4628e2111da2f3aa0b02
#
_cell.length_a   1.000
_cell.length_b   1.000
_cell.length_c   1.000
_cell.angle_alpha   90.00
_cell.angle_beta   90.00
_cell.angle_gamma   90.00
#
_symmetry.space_group_name_H-M   'P 1'
#
loop_
_entity.id
_entity.type
_entity.pdbx_description
1 polymer ?
#
loop_
_entity_poly.entity_id
_entity_poly.type
_entity_poly.pdbx_seq_one_letter_code
_entity_poly.pdbx_strand_id
1 'polypeptide(L)'
;MAPYIIWDWNGTLLDDVDAAVYALNRLLSERGLPTVTRDFYRAHFGFPARNFYIELGMDPDRDWERICVDFHRHIAEAPQAIRPDAVEALELARAHGLGQSILSALRQDLLLRDTGRDRLHGYFDEIYGVDNLDGASKLARGRQLVAQLRSRGLLPEGRALYFIGDTLHDAEVATEFGATPLLVDHGHQTAERLAATGCRVAESLPAAVRMVI
;
A
#
# COMPACT_ATOMS: atom_id res chain seq x y z
N MET A 1 14.98 21.88 6.01
CA MET A 1 14.71 20.62 6.73
C MET A 1 14.38 19.55 5.71
N ALA A 2 15.02 18.38 5.79
CA ALA A 2 14.78 17.30 4.83
C ALA A 2 13.31 16.83 4.92
N PRO A 3 12.66 16.49 3.80
CA PRO A 3 11.29 15.98 3.77
C PRO A 3 11.08 14.71 4.61
N TYR A 4 9.82 14.34 4.80
CA TYR A 4 9.42 13.08 5.44
C TYR A 4 8.62 12.24 4.44
N ILE A 5 8.88 10.93 4.37
CA ILE A 5 8.18 9.98 3.52
C ILE A 5 7.36 9.00 4.37
N ILE A 6 6.10 8.86 4.05
CA ILE A 6 5.29 7.71 4.46
C ILE A 6 5.18 6.80 3.23
N TRP A 7 5.49 5.52 3.41
CA TRP A 7 5.42 4.49 2.38
C TRP A 7 4.14 3.67 2.55
N ASP A 8 3.47 3.36 1.46
CA ASP A 8 2.58 2.22 1.42
C ASP A 8 3.39 0.91 1.39
N TRP A 9 2.75 -0.23 1.67
CA TRP A 9 3.40 -1.52 1.74
C TRP A 9 3.09 -2.40 0.52
N ASN A 10 1.85 -2.91 0.41
CA ASN A 10 1.42 -3.81 -0.65
C ASN A 10 1.43 -3.11 -2.01
N GLY A 11 2.04 -3.73 -3.03
CA GLY A 11 2.20 -3.13 -4.36
C GLY A 11 3.23 -2.00 -4.44
N THR A 12 3.69 -1.46 -3.30
CA THR A 12 4.67 -0.39 -3.22
C THR A 12 6.04 -0.92 -2.81
N LEU A 13 6.29 -1.20 -1.55
CA LEU A 13 7.54 -1.81 -1.07
C LEU A 13 7.53 -3.34 -1.24
N LEU A 14 6.38 -3.98 -1.14
CA LEU A 14 6.18 -5.40 -1.35
C LEU A 14 5.72 -5.67 -2.78
N ASP A 15 6.33 -6.63 -3.46
CA ASP A 15 5.90 -7.14 -4.77
C ASP A 15 4.92 -8.31 -4.53
N ASP A 16 3.63 -7.99 -4.47
CA ASP A 16 2.58 -8.95 -4.14
C ASP A 16 1.40 -8.96 -5.13
N VAL A 17 1.49 -8.24 -6.25
CA VAL A 17 0.41 -8.19 -7.25
C VAL A 17 0.06 -9.58 -7.76
N ASP A 18 1.05 -10.41 -8.11
CA ASP A 18 0.82 -11.76 -8.61
C ASP A 18 0.27 -12.69 -7.50
N ALA A 19 0.70 -12.49 -6.26
CA ALA A 19 0.15 -13.19 -5.10
C ALA A 19 -1.31 -12.80 -4.85
N ALA A 20 -1.67 -11.53 -4.99
CA ALA A 20 -3.04 -11.05 -4.88
C ALA A 20 -3.94 -11.63 -5.98
N VAL A 21 -3.46 -11.67 -7.23
CA VAL A 21 -4.19 -12.29 -8.35
C VAL A 21 -4.36 -13.78 -8.15
N TYR A 22 -3.33 -14.48 -7.64
CA TYR A 22 -3.43 -15.90 -7.29
C TYR A 22 -4.50 -16.13 -6.21
N ALA A 23 -4.46 -15.38 -5.12
CA ALA A 23 -5.42 -15.50 -4.02
C ALA A 23 -6.85 -15.23 -4.49
N LEU A 24 -7.04 -14.16 -5.28
CA LEU A 24 -8.33 -13.82 -5.87
C LEU A 24 -8.86 -14.95 -6.76
N ASN A 25 -8.03 -15.50 -7.65
CA ASN A 25 -8.44 -16.58 -8.54
C ASN A 25 -8.76 -17.89 -7.82
N ARG A 26 -8.06 -18.18 -6.71
CA ARG A 26 -8.42 -19.29 -5.81
C ARG A 26 -9.81 -19.05 -5.22
N LEU A 27 -10.04 -17.87 -4.70
CA LEU A 27 -11.31 -17.46 -4.11
C LEU A 27 -12.49 -17.53 -5.11
N LEU A 28 -12.27 -17.05 -6.35
CA LEU A 28 -13.23 -17.12 -7.45
C LEU A 28 -13.55 -18.57 -7.84
N SER A 29 -12.52 -19.39 -8.02
CA SER A 29 -12.67 -20.80 -8.38
C SER A 29 -13.44 -21.60 -7.35
N GLU A 30 -13.21 -21.37 -6.05
CA GLU A 30 -13.94 -22.01 -4.95
C GLU A 30 -15.44 -21.65 -4.93
N ARG A 31 -15.80 -20.51 -5.58
CA ARG A 31 -17.18 -20.05 -5.71
C ARG A 31 -17.80 -20.31 -7.09
N GLY A 32 -17.08 -21.03 -7.97
CA GLY A 32 -17.54 -21.33 -9.34
C GLY A 32 -17.61 -20.09 -10.23
N LEU A 33 -16.89 -19.02 -9.90
CA LEU A 33 -16.83 -17.77 -10.65
C LEU A 33 -15.64 -17.77 -11.63
N PRO A 34 -15.72 -17.02 -12.76
CA PRO A 34 -14.61 -16.89 -13.69
C PRO A 34 -13.38 -16.27 -13.07
N THR A 35 -12.21 -16.81 -13.38
CA THR A 35 -10.91 -16.23 -12.97
C THR A 35 -10.58 -15.00 -13.81
N VAL A 36 -9.68 -14.16 -13.27
CA VAL A 36 -9.24 -12.91 -13.92
C VAL A 36 -7.76 -12.96 -14.26
N THR A 37 -7.36 -12.17 -15.27
CA THR A 37 -5.94 -11.94 -15.59
C THR A 37 -5.34 -10.87 -14.67
N ARG A 38 -4.01 -10.81 -14.60
CA ARG A 38 -3.28 -9.73 -13.90
C ARG A 38 -3.65 -8.35 -14.47
N ASP A 39 -3.77 -8.23 -15.78
CA ASP A 39 -4.10 -6.95 -16.43
C ASP A 39 -5.53 -6.52 -16.11
N PHE A 40 -6.49 -7.45 -16.11
CA PHE A 40 -7.85 -7.17 -15.65
C PHE A 40 -7.86 -6.72 -14.19
N TYR A 41 -7.17 -7.45 -13.32
CA TYR A 41 -7.06 -7.07 -11.90
C TYR A 41 -6.55 -5.63 -11.75
N ARG A 42 -5.42 -5.29 -12.36
CA ARG A 42 -4.82 -3.94 -12.24
C ARG A 42 -5.68 -2.84 -12.83
N ALA A 43 -6.46 -3.15 -13.88
CA ALA A 43 -7.37 -2.20 -14.51
C ALA A 43 -8.63 -1.93 -13.67
N HIS A 44 -9.07 -2.88 -12.83
CA HIS A 44 -10.36 -2.81 -12.13
C HIS A 44 -10.23 -2.71 -10.61
N PHE A 45 -9.19 -3.32 -10.00
CA PHE A 45 -9.02 -3.29 -8.55
C PHE A 45 -8.97 -1.87 -8.00
N GLY A 46 -9.68 -1.64 -6.88
CA GLY A 46 -9.67 -0.35 -6.19
C GLY A 46 -10.32 -0.44 -4.80
N PHE A 47 -10.33 0.69 -4.12
CA PHE A 47 -10.94 0.84 -2.81
C PHE A 47 -12.27 1.62 -2.91
N PRO A 48 -13.29 1.28 -2.10
CA PRO A 48 -13.31 0.14 -1.19
C PRO A 48 -13.22 -1.20 -1.92
N ALA A 49 -12.36 -2.10 -1.46
CA ALA A 49 -12.14 -3.42 -2.10
C ALA A 49 -13.45 -4.20 -2.32
N ARG A 50 -14.43 -4.00 -1.44
CA ARG A 50 -15.77 -4.58 -1.51
C ARG A 50 -16.45 -4.39 -2.86
N ASN A 51 -16.31 -3.22 -3.49
CA ASN A 51 -16.91 -2.91 -4.79
C ASN A 51 -16.33 -3.78 -5.91
N PHE A 52 -15.03 -4.02 -5.87
CA PHE A 52 -14.37 -4.90 -6.82
C PHE A 52 -14.84 -6.35 -6.71
N TYR A 53 -15.08 -6.86 -5.49
CA TYR A 53 -15.62 -8.21 -5.30
C TYR A 53 -17.06 -8.32 -5.80
N ILE A 54 -17.88 -7.26 -5.68
CA ILE A 54 -19.24 -7.21 -6.26
C ILE A 54 -19.16 -7.29 -7.79
N GLU A 55 -18.25 -6.54 -8.42
CA GLU A 55 -18.03 -6.58 -9.87
C GLU A 55 -17.68 -7.99 -10.37
N LEU A 56 -16.97 -8.76 -9.55
CA LEU A 56 -16.61 -10.14 -9.84
C LEU A 56 -17.73 -11.16 -9.57
N GLY A 57 -18.91 -10.71 -9.16
CA GLY A 57 -20.07 -11.57 -8.94
C GLY A 57 -20.13 -12.20 -7.54
N MET A 58 -19.35 -11.72 -6.59
CA MET A 58 -19.49 -12.12 -5.18
C MET A 58 -20.57 -11.30 -4.48
N ASP A 59 -21.02 -11.78 -3.32
CA ASP A 59 -21.99 -11.10 -2.46
C ASP A 59 -21.35 -10.71 -1.10
N PRO A 60 -20.64 -9.56 -1.04
CA PRO A 60 -20.02 -9.11 0.21
C PRO A 60 -21.03 -8.73 1.29
N ASP A 61 -22.30 -8.48 0.96
CA ASP A 61 -23.33 -8.19 1.96
C ASP A 61 -23.64 -9.43 2.80
N ARG A 62 -23.44 -10.59 2.19
CA ARG A 62 -23.72 -11.87 2.81
C ARG A 62 -22.51 -12.46 3.55
N ASP A 63 -21.31 -12.42 2.96
CA ASP A 63 -20.16 -13.20 3.45
C ASP A 63 -18.82 -12.47 3.41
N TRP A 64 -18.82 -11.14 3.59
CA TRP A 64 -17.60 -10.32 3.52
C TRP A 64 -16.46 -10.81 4.42
N GLU A 65 -16.76 -11.11 5.68
CA GLU A 65 -15.76 -11.62 6.62
C GLU A 65 -15.08 -12.90 6.10
N ARG A 66 -15.88 -13.81 5.55
CA ARG A 66 -15.37 -15.06 4.97
C ARG A 66 -14.53 -14.78 3.72
N ILE A 67 -14.96 -13.86 2.86
CA ILE A 67 -14.18 -13.44 1.69
C ILE A 67 -12.79 -12.94 2.14
N CYS A 68 -12.73 -12.06 3.14
CA CYS A 68 -11.49 -11.53 3.67
C CYS A 68 -10.59 -12.63 4.26
N VAL A 69 -11.14 -13.52 5.08
CA VAL A 69 -10.41 -14.62 5.69
C VAL A 69 -9.84 -15.58 4.63
N ASP A 70 -10.67 -15.99 3.68
CA ASP A 70 -10.26 -16.87 2.58
C ASP A 70 -9.18 -16.22 1.70
N PHE A 71 -9.32 -14.93 1.37
CA PHE A 71 -8.32 -14.18 0.62
C PHE A 71 -6.96 -14.17 1.36
N HIS A 72 -6.97 -13.83 2.64
CA HIS A 72 -5.73 -13.81 3.43
C HIS A 72 -5.10 -15.19 3.62
N ARG A 73 -5.90 -16.25 3.65
CA ARG A 73 -5.40 -17.64 3.64
C ARG A 73 -4.68 -17.95 2.33
N HIS A 74 -5.31 -17.64 1.19
CA HIS A 74 -4.74 -17.93 -0.13
C HIS A 74 -3.51 -17.08 -0.45
N ILE A 75 -3.51 -15.79 -0.10
CA ILE A 75 -2.35 -14.93 -0.37
C ILE A 75 -1.11 -15.37 0.43
N ALA A 76 -1.32 -15.97 1.60
CA ALA A 76 -0.22 -16.53 2.41
C ALA A 76 0.42 -17.79 1.79
N GLU A 77 -0.27 -18.46 0.85
CA GLU A 77 0.26 -19.61 0.10
C GLU A 77 1.14 -19.21 -1.08
N ALA A 78 1.02 -17.96 -1.56
CA ALA A 78 1.75 -17.46 -2.70
C ALA A 78 3.08 -16.80 -2.31
N PRO A 79 4.12 -16.90 -3.16
CA PRO A 79 5.37 -16.20 -2.91
C PRO A 79 5.15 -14.69 -2.93
N GLN A 80 5.74 -14.01 -1.94
CA GLN A 80 5.79 -12.56 -1.85
C GLN A 80 7.20 -12.14 -1.47
N ALA A 81 7.71 -11.08 -2.07
CA ALA A 81 9.05 -10.58 -1.81
C ALA A 81 9.08 -9.06 -1.77
N ILE A 82 10.04 -8.51 -1.07
CA ILE A 82 10.36 -7.09 -1.17
C ILE A 82 10.78 -6.80 -2.60
N ARG A 83 10.32 -5.68 -3.13
CA ARG A 83 10.73 -5.24 -4.47
C ARG A 83 12.25 -5.11 -4.57
N PRO A 84 12.84 -5.49 -5.70
CA PRO A 84 14.29 -5.43 -5.87
C PRO A 84 14.89 -4.05 -5.62
N ASP A 85 14.14 -2.97 -5.94
CA ASP A 85 14.56 -1.58 -5.81
C ASP A 85 14.14 -0.91 -4.48
N ALA A 86 13.40 -1.63 -3.62
CA ALA A 86 12.91 -1.06 -2.35
C ALA A 86 14.05 -0.71 -1.39
N VAL A 87 15.01 -1.61 -1.20
CA VAL A 87 16.14 -1.36 -0.30
C VAL A 87 16.99 -0.20 -0.80
N GLU A 88 17.24 -0.09 -2.11
CA GLU A 88 17.94 1.06 -2.69
C GLU A 88 17.20 2.38 -2.39
N ALA A 89 15.89 2.40 -2.55
CA ALA A 89 15.08 3.59 -2.28
C ALA A 89 15.12 3.99 -0.79
N LEU A 90 14.97 3.02 0.12
CA LEU A 90 15.05 3.25 1.57
C LEU A 90 16.42 3.77 2.00
N GLU A 91 17.50 3.21 1.46
CA GLU A 91 18.87 3.67 1.70
C GLU A 91 19.11 5.07 1.12
N LEU A 92 18.62 5.34 -0.09
CA LEU A 92 18.70 6.66 -0.71
C LEU A 92 18.01 7.72 0.16
N ALA A 93 16.80 7.45 0.63
CA ALA A 93 16.08 8.34 1.53
C ALA A 93 16.86 8.57 2.84
N ARG A 94 17.40 7.51 3.45
CA ARG A 94 18.21 7.58 4.66
C ARG A 94 19.49 8.40 4.47
N ALA A 95 20.19 8.20 3.36
CA ALA A 95 21.44 8.93 3.03
C ALA A 95 21.20 10.44 2.88
N HIS A 96 20.00 10.85 2.48
CA HIS A 96 19.60 12.26 2.38
C HIS A 96 18.91 12.80 3.65
N GLY A 97 18.88 12.03 4.73
CA GLY A 97 18.32 12.44 6.02
C GLY A 97 16.80 12.57 6.05
N LEU A 98 16.10 11.89 5.11
CA LEU A 98 14.64 11.83 5.12
C LEU A 98 14.15 10.94 6.27
N GLY A 99 13.14 11.39 7.02
CA GLY A 99 12.42 10.51 7.93
C GLY A 99 11.51 9.56 7.13
N GLN A 100 11.28 8.36 7.64
CA GLN A 100 10.52 7.33 6.93
C GLN A 100 9.59 6.58 7.88
N SER A 101 8.36 6.31 7.44
CA SER A 101 7.38 5.46 8.14
C SER A 101 6.57 4.65 7.14
N ILE A 102 5.87 3.63 7.62
CA ILE A 102 4.91 2.85 6.82
C ILE A 102 3.48 3.15 7.26
N LEU A 103 2.56 3.24 6.29
CA LEU A 103 1.12 3.23 6.47
C LEU A 103 0.48 2.27 5.49
N SER A 104 -0.11 1.18 5.96
CA SER A 104 -0.70 0.14 5.12
C SER A 104 -2.14 -0.19 5.49
N ALA A 105 -2.92 -0.64 4.52
CA ALA A 105 -4.21 -1.28 4.74
C ALA A 105 -4.09 -2.76 5.22
N LEU A 106 -2.87 -3.28 5.31
CA LEU A 106 -2.62 -4.59 5.90
C LEU A 106 -2.81 -4.53 7.42
N ARG A 107 -3.35 -5.61 8.02
CA ARG A 107 -3.51 -5.72 9.46
C ARG A 107 -2.17 -5.58 10.19
N GLN A 108 -2.16 -4.84 11.30
CA GLN A 108 -0.96 -4.42 12.01
C GLN A 108 0.00 -5.55 12.37
N ASP A 109 -0.51 -6.68 12.85
CA ASP A 109 0.32 -7.83 13.24
C ASP A 109 0.98 -8.51 12.02
N LEU A 110 0.26 -8.58 10.89
CA LEU A 110 0.80 -9.10 9.64
C LEU A 110 1.88 -8.18 9.07
N LEU A 111 1.64 -6.87 9.10
CA LEU A 111 2.60 -5.86 8.64
C LEU A 111 3.91 -5.92 9.45
N LEU A 112 3.81 -6.00 10.79
CA LEU A 112 4.99 -6.12 11.65
C LEU A 112 5.74 -7.44 11.43
N ARG A 113 5.03 -8.53 11.20
CA ARG A 113 5.64 -9.82 10.87
C ARG A 113 6.42 -9.74 9.55
N ASP A 114 5.80 -9.18 8.51
CA ASP A 114 6.38 -9.15 7.17
C ASP A 114 7.58 -8.19 7.11
N THR A 115 7.46 -6.97 7.65
CA THR A 115 8.58 -6.02 7.75
C THR A 115 9.73 -6.53 8.61
N GLY A 116 9.44 -7.33 9.66
CA GLY A 116 10.44 -8.00 10.50
C GLY A 116 11.15 -9.14 9.80
N ARG A 117 10.42 -10.00 9.08
CA ARG A 117 10.99 -11.07 8.25
C ARG A 117 11.99 -10.51 7.25
N ASP A 118 11.68 -9.41 6.62
CA ASP A 118 12.47 -8.78 5.58
C ASP A 118 13.55 -7.81 6.14
N ARG A 119 13.67 -7.73 7.49
CA ARG A 119 14.66 -6.93 8.22
C ARG A 119 14.59 -5.42 7.92
N LEU A 120 13.40 -4.90 7.66
CA LEU A 120 13.20 -3.51 7.26
C LEU A 120 12.88 -2.56 8.43
N HIS A 121 12.62 -3.08 9.63
CA HIS A 121 12.22 -2.26 10.79
C HIS A 121 13.16 -1.08 11.06
N GLY A 122 14.47 -1.26 10.83
CA GLY A 122 15.48 -0.23 11.08
C GLY A 122 15.47 0.98 10.12
N TYR A 123 14.62 0.95 9.09
CA TYR A 123 14.42 2.08 8.18
C TYR A 123 13.32 3.03 8.63
N PHE A 124 12.41 2.58 9.51
CA PHE A 124 11.17 3.29 9.78
C PHE A 124 11.09 3.80 11.22
N ASP A 125 10.67 5.04 11.38
CA ASP A 125 10.36 5.63 12.68
C ASP A 125 9.09 5.04 13.29
N GLU A 126 8.10 4.73 12.43
CA GLU A 126 6.80 4.16 12.79
C GLU A 126 6.29 3.21 11.69
N ILE A 127 5.55 2.16 12.09
CA ILE A 127 4.93 1.18 11.18
C ILE A 127 3.48 1.02 11.58
N TYR A 128 2.57 1.52 10.74
CA TYR A 128 1.13 1.57 11.01
C TYR A 128 0.34 0.75 9.99
N GLY A 129 -0.32 -0.29 10.47
CA GLY A 129 -1.33 -1.07 9.76
C GLY A 129 -2.73 -0.81 10.31
N VAL A 130 -3.75 -1.46 9.75
CA VAL A 130 -5.13 -1.41 10.24
C VAL A 130 -5.39 -2.47 11.30
N ASP A 131 -6.55 -2.39 11.97
CA ASP A 131 -6.91 -3.31 13.08
C ASP A 131 -7.77 -4.50 12.61
N ASN A 132 -8.13 -4.54 11.30
CA ASN A 132 -9.02 -5.55 10.73
C ASN A 132 -8.49 -6.11 9.41
N LEU A 133 -9.21 -7.07 8.80
CA LEU A 133 -8.87 -7.73 7.54
C LEU A 133 -9.73 -7.25 6.35
N ASP A 134 -10.61 -6.30 6.54
CA ASP A 134 -11.67 -5.98 5.59
C ASP A 134 -11.26 -5.03 4.47
N GLY A 135 -9.98 -4.67 4.37
CA GLY A 135 -9.49 -3.75 3.34
C GLY A 135 -10.15 -2.36 3.41
N ALA A 136 -10.55 -1.93 4.62
CA ALA A 136 -11.09 -0.62 4.85
C ALA A 136 -10.04 0.46 4.64
N SER A 137 -10.49 1.71 4.55
CA SER A 137 -9.60 2.84 4.39
C SER A 137 -8.60 2.96 5.54
N LYS A 138 -7.32 3.11 5.21
CA LYS A 138 -6.24 3.39 6.15
C LYS A 138 -6.19 4.85 6.63
N LEU A 139 -7.18 5.69 6.27
CA LEU A 139 -7.20 7.11 6.57
C LEU A 139 -7.13 7.43 8.07
N ALA A 140 -7.93 6.75 8.89
CA ALA A 140 -7.91 6.95 10.35
C ALA A 140 -6.53 6.64 10.95
N ARG A 141 -5.88 5.58 10.48
CA ARG A 141 -4.53 5.20 10.87
C ARG A 141 -3.49 6.21 10.38
N GLY A 142 -3.65 6.76 9.17
CA GLY A 142 -2.80 7.83 8.65
C GLY A 142 -2.84 9.09 9.51
N ARG A 143 -4.03 9.51 9.93
CA ARG A 143 -4.19 10.65 10.86
C ARG A 143 -3.53 10.39 12.22
N GLN A 144 -3.64 9.17 12.76
CA GLN A 144 -2.95 8.77 14.00
C GLN A 144 -1.43 8.78 13.81
N LEU A 145 -0.91 8.23 12.72
CA LEU A 145 0.51 8.25 12.39
C LEU A 145 1.05 9.69 12.34
N VAL A 146 0.40 10.58 11.59
CA VAL A 146 0.81 11.98 11.49
C VAL A 146 0.80 12.69 12.86
N ALA A 147 -0.22 12.44 13.69
CA ALA A 147 -0.27 12.98 15.05
C ALA A 147 0.89 12.45 15.91
N GLN A 148 1.21 11.16 15.82
CA GLN A 148 2.34 10.53 16.51
C GLN A 148 3.68 11.12 16.07
N LEU A 149 3.90 11.26 14.75
CA LEU A 149 5.13 11.87 14.22
C LEU A 149 5.31 13.32 14.70
N ARG A 150 4.24 14.10 14.76
CA ARG A 150 4.25 15.47 15.29
C ARG A 150 4.57 15.49 16.79
N SER A 151 3.94 14.64 17.57
CA SER A 151 4.17 14.56 19.03
C SER A 151 5.61 14.18 19.40
N ARG A 152 6.27 13.38 18.54
CA ARG A 152 7.69 12.99 18.67
C ARG A 152 8.66 14.03 18.09
N GLY A 153 8.17 15.14 17.52
CA GLY A 153 9.01 16.15 16.86
C GLY A 153 9.62 15.70 15.54
N LEU A 154 9.18 14.55 15.00
CA LEU A 154 9.67 14.01 13.72
C LEU A 154 9.05 14.72 12.51
N LEU A 155 7.85 15.29 12.68
CA LEU A 155 7.14 16.05 11.66
C LEU A 155 6.75 17.45 12.21
N PRO A 156 7.71 18.34 12.45
CA PRO A 156 7.42 19.70 12.90
C PRO A 156 6.71 20.50 11.81
N GLU A 157 6.09 21.61 12.18
CA GLU A 157 5.41 22.51 11.27
C GLU A 157 6.34 22.97 10.13
N GLY A 158 5.82 22.98 8.91
CA GLY A 158 6.57 23.35 7.69
C GLY A 158 7.48 22.25 7.12
N ARG A 159 7.61 21.08 7.78
CA ARG A 159 8.31 19.94 7.18
C ARG A 159 7.44 19.34 6.07
N ALA A 160 7.98 19.25 4.83
CA ALA A 160 7.28 18.61 3.72
C ALA A 160 7.03 17.11 4.02
N LEU A 161 5.80 16.66 3.79
CA LEU A 161 5.36 15.28 3.97
C LEU A 161 4.91 14.71 2.63
N TYR A 162 5.45 13.57 2.26
CA TYR A 162 5.07 12.81 1.07
C TYR A 162 4.50 11.47 1.47
N PHE A 163 3.53 11.00 0.69
CA PHE A 163 3.03 9.64 0.78
C PHE A 163 3.25 8.95 -0.56
N ILE A 164 4.05 7.87 -0.55
CA ILE A 164 4.37 7.09 -1.75
C ILE A 164 3.55 5.81 -1.72
N GLY A 165 2.72 5.59 -2.75
CA GLY A 165 1.82 4.45 -2.91
C GLY A 165 1.59 4.09 -4.37
N ASP A 166 0.77 3.08 -4.63
CA ASP A 166 0.54 2.52 -5.97
C ASP A 166 -0.93 2.54 -6.40
N THR A 167 -1.80 3.17 -5.62
CA THR A 167 -3.24 3.23 -5.90
C THR A 167 -3.82 4.65 -5.82
N LEU A 168 -4.99 4.84 -6.45
CA LEU A 168 -5.78 6.07 -6.33
C LEU A 168 -6.12 6.35 -4.87
N HIS A 169 -6.39 5.30 -4.08
CA HIS A 169 -6.70 5.42 -2.67
C HIS A 169 -5.54 6.01 -1.86
N ASP A 170 -4.30 5.72 -2.24
CA ASP A 170 -3.13 6.31 -1.61
C ASP A 170 -3.08 7.82 -1.81
N ALA A 171 -3.41 8.28 -3.03
CA ALA A 171 -3.47 9.70 -3.33
C ALA A 171 -4.59 10.41 -2.54
N GLU A 172 -5.77 9.79 -2.43
CA GLU A 172 -6.89 10.30 -1.62
C GLU A 172 -6.51 10.41 -0.15
N VAL A 173 -5.99 9.32 0.42
CA VAL A 173 -5.59 9.24 1.82
C VAL A 173 -4.46 10.24 2.13
N ALA A 174 -3.46 10.37 1.26
CA ALA A 174 -2.38 11.34 1.40
C ALA A 174 -2.92 12.76 1.55
N THR A 175 -3.80 13.16 0.65
CA THR A 175 -4.40 14.50 0.63
C THR A 175 -5.17 14.79 1.92
N GLU A 176 -5.91 13.83 2.43
CA GLU A 176 -6.75 13.94 3.63
C GLU A 176 -5.94 14.19 4.92
N PHE A 177 -4.71 13.73 5.03
CA PHE A 177 -3.86 14.03 6.19
C PHE A 177 -2.73 15.03 5.91
N GLY A 178 -2.80 15.70 4.74
CA GLY A 178 -1.93 16.83 4.38
C GLY A 178 -0.56 16.42 3.87
N ALA A 179 -0.42 15.22 3.29
CA ALA A 179 0.77 14.81 2.56
C ALA A 179 0.61 15.06 1.05
N THR A 180 1.74 15.27 0.37
CA THR A 180 1.78 15.29 -1.09
C THR A 180 1.83 13.86 -1.61
N PRO A 181 0.84 13.40 -2.40
CA PRO A 181 0.86 12.09 -3.01
C PRO A 181 1.93 11.99 -4.10
N LEU A 182 2.60 10.86 -4.14
CA LEU A 182 3.52 10.46 -5.19
C LEU A 182 3.27 8.98 -5.48
N LEU A 183 2.94 8.63 -6.72
CA LEU A 183 2.53 7.29 -7.07
C LEU A 183 3.63 6.55 -7.83
N VAL A 184 3.59 5.20 -7.76
CA VAL A 184 4.45 4.30 -8.52
C VAL A 184 3.60 3.35 -9.36
N ASP A 185 3.99 3.10 -10.61
CA ASP A 185 3.14 2.42 -11.60
C ASP A 185 3.32 0.89 -11.69
N HIS A 186 4.07 0.32 -10.78
CA HIS A 186 4.37 -1.12 -10.79
C HIS A 186 3.46 -1.98 -9.90
N GLY A 187 2.55 -1.36 -9.14
CA GLY A 187 1.71 -2.02 -8.14
C GLY A 187 0.35 -2.50 -8.65
N HIS A 188 -0.65 -2.41 -7.77
CA HIS A 188 -2.00 -2.94 -7.97
C HIS A 188 -2.85 -2.21 -9.01
N GLN A 189 -2.46 -0.99 -9.43
CA GLN A 189 -3.20 -0.25 -10.46
C GLN A 189 -2.32 0.08 -11.67
N THR A 190 -2.97 0.29 -12.83
CA THR A 190 -2.27 0.61 -14.08
C THR A 190 -1.79 2.05 -14.11
N ALA A 191 -0.72 2.32 -14.89
CA ALA A 191 -0.19 3.66 -15.07
C ALA A 191 -1.24 4.65 -15.59
N GLU A 192 -2.15 4.22 -16.49
CA GLU A 192 -3.22 5.05 -17.03
C GLU A 192 -4.19 5.51 -15.94
N ARG A 193 -4.55 4.62 -15.01
CA ARG A 193 -5.41 4.97 -13.88
C ARG A 193 -4.72 5.97 -12.95
N LEU A 194 -3.46 5.72 -12.64
CA LEU A 194 -2.69 6.60 -11.76
C LEU A 194 -2.50 7.98 -12.39
N ALA A 195 -2.20 8.05 -13.68
CA ALA A 195 -2.05 9.33 -14.41
C ALA A 195 -3.34 10.17 -14.39
N ALA A 196 -4.52 9.54 -14.38
CA ALA A 196 -5.81 10.23 -14.30
C ALA A 196 -6.03 11.01 -13.00
N THR A 197 -5.26 10.74 -11.93
CA THR A 197 -5.32 11.50 -10.67
C THR A 197 -4.71 12.90 -10.77
N GLY A 198 -3.87 13.16 -11.78
CA GLY A 198 -3.04 14.35 -11.86
C GLY A 198 -1.84 14.36 -10.90
N CYS A 199 -1.65 13.29 -10.12
CA CYS A 199 -0.49 13.14 -9.26
C CYS A 199 0.77 12.83 -10.07
N ARG A 200 1.95 13.11 -9.49
CA ARG A 200 3.22 12.66 -10.06
C ARG A 200 3.29 11.13 -9.95
N VAL A 201 3.69 10.48 -11.03
CA VAL A 201 3.90 9.03 -11.08
C VAL A 201 5.37 8.76 -11.38
N ALA A 202 6.01 7.94 -10.58
CA ALA A 202 7.40 7.53 -10.74
C ALA A 202 7.48 6.11 -11.31
N GLU A 203 8.47 5.86 -12.15
CA GLU A 203 8.74 4.56 -12.78
C GLU A 203 9.41 3.54 -11.84
N SER A 204 9.94 4.00 -10.69
CA SER A 204 10.60 3.15 -9.71
C SER A 204 10.61 3.82 -8.33
N LEU A 205 10.85 3.05 -7.27
CA LEU A 205 10.96 3.59 -5.91
C LEU A 205 12.14 4.57 -5.74
N PRO A 206 13.37 4.29 -6.27
CA PRO A 206 14.44 5.28 -6.23
C PRO A 206 14.13 6.55 -7.02
N ALA A 207 13.40 6.46 -8.16
CA ALA A 207 12.94 7.62 -8.91
C ALA A 207 11.96 8.46 -8.07
N ALA A 208 11.02 7.81 -7.34
CA ALA A 208 10.13 8.49 -6.42
C ALA A 208 10.89 9.27 -5.34
N VAL A 209 11.92 8.67 -4.73
CA VAL A 209 12.77 9.36 -3.74
C VAL A 209 13.49 10.55 -4.36
N ARG A 210 14.05 10.42 -5.58
CA ARG A 210 14.70 11.55 -6.28
C ARG A 210 13.76 12.71 -6.58
N MET A 211 12.46 12.47 -6.65
CA MET A 211 11.47 13.53 -6.82
C MET A 211 11.19 14.29 -5.51
N VAL A 212 11.62 13.77 -4.38
CA VAL A 212 11.38 14.33 -3.03
C VAL A 212 12.59 15.09 -2.51
N ILE A 213 13.80 14.67 -2.87
CA ILE A 213 15.08 15.36 -2.53
C ILE A 213 15.37 16.48 -3.53
#